data_d2bdb5e0d0b57ff5a5d14259a12181e3
#
_entry.id   d2bdb5e0d0b57ff5a5d14259a12181e3
#
_cell.length_a   1.000
_cell.length_b   1.000
_cell.length_c   1.000
_cell.angle_alpha   90.00
_cell.angle_beta   90.00
_cell.angle_gamma   90.00
#
_symmetry.space_group_name_H-M   'P 1'
#
loop_
_entity.id
_entity.type
_entity.pdbx_description
1 polymer ?
#
loop_
_entity_poly.entity_id
_entity_poly.type
_entity_poly.pdbx_seq_one_letter_code
_entity_poly.pdbx_strand_id
1 'polypeptide(L)'
;MEYNNPSEIVKTLTFGDNAKNEIIRGVDKLASAVKSTLGASGKCVIYEDALGKPVITKDGVTVAESVVLLHPVENMGATLIKEAASNTVKEAGDGTTTATVLADSLLKLASEEIENTDVRDIKNGILSGSEKVIKHISKHSKAVQGLSLIHI
;
A
#
# COMPACT_ATOMS: atom_id res chain seq x y z
N MET A 1 42.07 2.81 -16.88
CA MET A 1 41.18 1.76 -17.43
C MET A 1 40.41 1.19 -16.25
N GLU A 2 39.19 1.70 -16.02
CA GLU A 2 38.30 1.15 -14.99
C GLU A 2 37.69 -0.12 -15.57
N TYR A 3 38.01 -1.25 -14.95
CA TYR A 3 37.35 -2.52 -15.20
C TYR A 3 35.94 -2.43 -14.62
N ASN A 4 34.97 -2.03 -15.43
CA ASN A 4 33.55 -2.22 -15.12
C ASN A 4 33.26 -3.70 -15.22
N ASN A 5 33.28 -4.39 -14.09
CA ASN A 5 32.79 -5.76 -14.00
C ASN A 5 31.25 -5.72 -14.04
N PRO A 6 30.57 -6.23 -15.08
CA PRO A 6 29.13 -6.11 -15.23
C PRO A 6 28.32 -6.91 -14.18
N SER A 7 28.99 -7.60 -13.27
CA SER A 7 28.36 -8.36 -12.18
C SER A 7 28.32 -7.61 -10.84
N GLU A 8 28.94 -6.43 -10.72
CA GLU A 8 28.89 -5.64 -9.50
C GLU A 8 27.70 -4.67 -9.52
N ILE A 9 26.65 -5.02 -8.81
CA ILE A 9 25.51 -4.12 -8.57
C ILE A 9 25.92 -3.15 -7.45
N VAL A 10 26.18 -1.89 -7.80
CA VAL A 10 26.42 -0.83 -6.82
C VAL A 10 25.13 -0.61 -6.02
N LYS A 11 25.20 -0.82 -4.71
CA LYS A 11 24.06 -0.62 -3.79
C LYS A 11 24.25 0.66 -3.01
N THR A 12 23.27 1.52 -3.01
CA THR A 12 23.18 2.65 -2.09
C THR A 12 22.53 2.18 -0.80
N LEU A 13 23.19 2.44 0.32
CA LEU A 13 22.69 2.07 1.64
C LEU A 13 22.20 3.31 2.36
N THR A 14 20.96 3.26 2.83
CA THR A 14 20.33 4.33 3.63
C THR A 14 19.90 3.74 4.96
N PHE A 15 20.17 4.43 6.07
CA PHE A 15 19.97 3.93 7.42
C PHE A 15 19.22 4.94 8.30
N GLY A 16 18.72 4.43 9.44
CA GLY A 16 18.12 5.24 10.50
C GLY A 16 16.85 5.97 10.05
N ASP A 17 16.64 7.14 10.62
CA ASP A 17 15.43 7.93 10.40
C ASP A 17 15.27 8.41 8.96
N ASN A 18 16.37 8.64 8.25
CA ASN A 18 16.29 9.00 6.83
C ASN A 18 15.65 7.89 6.02
N ALA A 19 16.10 6.63 6.19
CA ALA A 19 15.52 5.48 5.49
C ALA A 19 14.05 5.31 5.85
N LYS A 20 13.70 5.39 7.15
CA LYS A 20 12.32 5.29 7.64
C LYS A 20 11.43 6.35 6.99
N ASN A 21 11.85 7.61 7.04
CA ASN A 21 11.06 8.73 6.51
C ASN A 21 10.87 8.66 4.99
N GLU A 22 11.88 8.22 4.26
CA GLU A 22 11.78 8.05 2.80
C GLU A 22 10.84 6.90 2.43
N ILE A 23 10.90 5.77 3.13
CA ILE A 23 9.96 4.66 2.95
C ILE A 23 8.53 5.12 3.21
N ILE A 24 8.27 5.80 4.34
CA ILE A 24 6.94 6.31 4.69
C ILE A 24 6.43 7.30 3.64
N ARG A 25 7.29 8.20 3.13
CA ARG A 25 6.90 9.10 2.03
C ARG A 25 6.52 8.35 0.76
N GLY A 26 7.22 7.27 0.45
CA GLY A 26 6.87 6.42 -0.70
C GLY A 26 5.52 5.74 -0.53
N VAL A 27 5.26 5.21 0.66
CA VAL A 27 3.96 4.65 1.05
C VAL A 27 2.85 5.69 0.89
N ASP A 28 3.04 6.88 1.47
CA ASP A 28 2.05 7.97 1.43
C ASP A 28 1.73 8.44 0.01
N LYS A 29 2.74 8.61 -0.84
CA LYS A 29 2.54 8.99 -2.25
C LYS A 29 1.66 7.99 -2.99
N LEU A 30 1.94 6.70 -2.87
CA LEU A 30 1.13 5.66 -3.49
C LEU A 30 -0.27 5.60 -2.88
N ALA A 31 -0.37 5.57 -1.55
CA ALA A 31 -1.64 5.49 -0.84
C ALA A 31 -2.54 6.68 -1.16
N SER A 32 -1.99 7.88 -1.26
CA SER A 32 -2.74 9.09 -1.64
C SER A 32 -3.32 8.99 -3.04
N ALA A 33 -2.56 8.46 -4.02
CA ALA A 33 -3.05 8.24 -5.37
C ALA A 33 -4.21 7.23 -5.38
N VAL A 34 -4.04 6.07 -4.73
CA VAL A 34 -5.06 5.02 -4.63
C VAL A 34 -6.29 5.51 -3.86
N LYS A 35 -6.09 6.19 -2.72
CA LYS A 35 -7.17 6.73 -1.88
C LYS A 35 -8.06 7.72 -2.64
N SER A 36 -7.53 8.43 -3.62
CA SER A 36 -8.31 9.36 -4.42
C SER A 36 -9.42 8.68 -5.23
N THR A 37 -9.31 7.37 -5.49
CA THR A 37 -10.31 6.57 -6.21
C THR A 37 -11.38 5.96 -5.31
N LEU A 38 -11.25 6.09 -3.98
CA LEU A 38 -12.10 5.40 -3.01
C LEU A 38 -13.53 5.95 -2.96
N GLY A 39 -14.50 5.03 -2.95
CA GLY A 39 -15.90 5.32 -2.64
C GLY A 39 -16.69 5.98 -3.76
N ALA A 40 -17.93 6.38 -3.44
CA ALA A 40 -18.87 6.95 -4.41
C ALA A 40 -18.40 8.28 -5.02
N SER A 41 -17.60 9.04 -4.28
CA SER A 41 -16.99 10.30 -4.74
C SER A 41 -15.56 10.12 -5.26
N GLY A 42 -15.15 8.88 -5.51
CA GLY A 42 -13.82 8.55 -6.03
C GLY A 42 -13.56 9.26 -7.36
N LYS A 43 -12.37 9.83 -7.49
CA LYS A 43 -11.92 10.57 -8.67
C LYS A 43 -11.25 9.63 -9.67
N CYS A 44 -11.23 10.02 -10.94
CA CYS A 44 -10.35 9.39 -11.92
C CYS A 44 -8.91 9.84 -11.68
N VAL A 45 -7.98 8.92 -11.86
CA VAL A 45 -6.56 9.19 -11.93
C VAL A 45 -6.14 9.13 -13.40
N ILE A 46 -5.30 10.06 -13.80
CA ILE A 46 -4.71 10.10 -15.13
C ILE A 46 -3.21 9.82 -14.97
N TYR A 47 -2.71 8.84 -15.70
CA TYR A 47 -1.30 8.52 -15.72
C TYR A 47 -0.85 8.22 -17.17
N GLU A 48 0.43 8.22 -17.41
CA GLU A 48 1.04 7.89 -18.69
C GLU A 48 1.50 6.44 -18.70
N ASP A 49 1.11 5.68 -19.72
CA ASP A 49 1.54 4.29 -19.87
C ASP A 49 3.00 4.19 -20.39
N ALA A 50 3.51 2.98 -20.54
CA ALA A 50 4.87 2.73 -21.02
C ALA A 50 5.13 3.23 -22.44
N LEU A 51 4.09 3.58 -23.19
CA LEU A 51 4.16 4.10 -24.57
C LEU A 51 3.95 5.62 -24.62
N GLY A 52 3.84 6.29 -23.46
CA GLY A 52 3.59 7.72 -23.37
C GLY A 52 2.13 8.12 -23.64
N LYS A 53 1.18 7.19 -23.58
CA LYS A 53 -0.24 7.49 -23.79
C LYS A 53 -0.95 7.77 -22.46
N PRO A 54 -1.83 8.79 -22.40
CA PRO A 54 -2.62 9.05 -21.22
C PRO A 54 -3.66 7.95 -21.00
N VAL A 55 -3.67 7.39 -19.81
CA VAL A 55 -4.66 6.40 -19.33
C VAL A 55 -5.48 7.03 -18.21
N ILE A 56 -6.80 6.89 -18.28
CA ILE A 56 -7.73 7.40 -17.27
C ILE A 56 -8.38 6.19 -16.60
N THR A 57 -8.27 6.09 -15.28
CA THR A 57 -8.84 4.98 -14.53
C THR A 57 -9.42 5.44 -13.18
N LYS A 58 -10.38 4.67 -12.66
CA LYS A 58 -10.84 4.74 -11.26
C LYS A 58 -10.44 3.50 -10.47
N ASP A 59 -9.84 2.52 -11.14
CA ASP A 59 -9.45 1.28 -10.51
C ASP A 59 -8.20 1.47 -9.66
N GLY A 60 -8.33 1.21 -8.36
CA GLY A 60 -7.23 1.36 -7.40
C GLY A 60 -6.06 0.40 -7.65
N VAL A 61 -6.32 -0.80 -8.21
CA VAL A 61 -5.27 -1.76 -8.58
C VAL A 61 -4.39 -1.18 -9.69
N THR A 62 -5.05 -0.76 -10.78
CA THR A 62 -4.38 -0.16 -11.94
C THR A 62 -3.58 1.08 -11.54
N VAL A 63 -4.15 1.94 -10.66
CA VAL A 63 -3.44 3.11 -10.13
C VAL A 63 -2.22 2.68 -9.33
N ALA A 64 -2.36 1.72 -8.42
CA ALA A 64 -1.25 1.25 -7.60
C ALA A 64 -0.11 0.69 -8.47
N GLU A 65 -0.43 -0.11 -9.49
CA GLU A 65 0.56 -0.69 -10.40
C GLU A 65 1.29 0.36 -11.24
N SER A 66 0.59 1.42 -11.65
CA SER A 66 1.17 2.48 -12.49
C SER A 66 2.17 3.38 -11.76
N VAL A 67 2.08 3.50 -10.44
CA VAL A 67 2.96 4.40 -9.66
C VAL A 67 4.39 3.86 -9.61
N VAL A 68 5.33 4.59 -10.17
CA VAL A 68 6.78 4.37 -10.04
C VAL A 68 7.40 5.68 -9.58
N LEU A 69 8.15 5.63 -8.48
CA LEU A 69 8.77 6.81 -7.90
C LEU A 69 10.24 6.90 -8.31
N LEU A 70 10.69 8.11 -8.63
CA LEU A 70 12.08 8.36 -9.05
C LEU A 70 13.09 8.11 -7.93
N HIS A 71 12.71 8.41 -6.69
CA HIS A 71 13.59 8.20 -5.54
C HIS A 71 13.61 6.71 -5.16
N PRO A 72 14.78 6.03 -5.17
CA PRO A 72 14.83 4.57 -5.01
C PRO A 72 14.24 4.08 -3.68
N VAL A 73 14.52 4.76 -2.57
CA VAL A 73 14.04 4.35 -1.24
C VAL A 73 12.53 4.61 -1.09
N GLU A 74 12.04 5.74 -1.61
CA GLU A 74 10.59 5.98 -1.66
C GLU A 74 9.89 4.93 -2.53
N ASN A 75 10.50 4.56 -3.66
CA ASN A 75 9.93 3.51 -4.52
C ASN A 75 9.89 2.14 -3.84
N MET A 76 10.85 1.83 -2.96
CA MET A 76 10.75 0.63 -2.11
C MET A 76 9.53 0.69 -1.20
N GLY A 77 9.25 1.82 -0.55
CA GLY A 77 8.05 2.02 0.26
C GLY A 77 6.76 1.81 -0.54
N ALA A 78 6.68 2.41 -1.72
CA ALA A 78 5.56 2.20 -2.63
C ALA A 78 5.41 0.71 -3.03
N THR A 79 6.51 0.02 -3.30
CA THR A 79 6.50 -1.40 -3.69
C THR A 79 5.96 -2.30 -2.56
N LEU A 80 6.33 -2.04 -1.30
CA LEU A 80 5.81 -2.79 -0.15
C LEU A 80 4.28 -2.69 -0.04
N ILE A 81 3.71 -1.51 -0.25
CA ILE A 81 2.25 -1.34 -0.24
C ILE A 81 1.59 -1.98 -1.45
N LYS A 82 2.21 -1.92 -2.64
CA LYS A 82 1.71 -2.64 -3.82
C LYS A 82 1.62 -4.14 -3.55
N GLU A 83 2.62 -4.72 -2.94
CA GLU A 83 2.65 -6.14 -2.62
C GLU A 83 1.53 -6.52 -1.64
N ALA A 84 1.34 -5.73 -0.57
CA ALA A 84 0.24 -5.92 0.38
C ALA A 84 -1.14 -5.85 -0.31
N ALA A 85 -1.35 -4.87 -1.18
CA ALA A 85 -2.57 -4.71 -1.96
C ALA A 85 -2.79 -5.86 -2.94
N SER A 86 -1.74 -6.30 -3.65
CA SER A 86 -1.79 -7.43 -4.58
C SER A 86 -2.12 -8.75 -3.88
N ASN A 87 -1.57 -8.98 -2.69
CA ASN A 87 -1.89 -10.18 -1.91
C ASN A 87 -3.36 -10.20 -1.49
N THR A 88 -3.93 -9.05 -1.12
CA THR A 88 -5.37 -8.94 -0.82
C THR A 88 -6.23 -9.37 -2.01
N VAL A 89 -5.89 -8.93 -3.22
CA VAL A 89 -6.62 -9.33 -4.44
C VAL A 89 -6.50 -10.82 -4.72
N LYS A 90 -5.31 -11.39 -4.54
CA LYS A 90 -5.10 -12.84 -4.77
C LYS A 90 -5.93 -13.69 -3.81
N GLU A 91 -6.10 -13.25 -2.57
CA GLU A 91 -6.81 -13.99 -1.53
C GLU A 91 -8.33 -13.73 -1.54
N ALA A 92 -8.74 -12.49 -1.71
CA ALA A 92 -10.14 -12.05 -1.58
C ALA A 92 -10.79 -11.65 -2.92
N GLY A 93 -10.03 -11.46 -3.98
CA GLY A 93 -10.53 -11.04 -5.29
C GLY A 93 -10.86 -9.54 -5.40
N ASP A 94 -10.86 -8.80 -4.29
CA ASP A 94 -11.20 -7.38 -4.20
C ASP A 94 -10.59 -6.76 -2.93
N GLY A 95 -10.78 -5.45 -2.73
CA GLY A 95 -10.38 -4.75 -1.50
C GLY A 95 -9.00 -4.08 -1.56
N THR A 96 -8.37 -3.97 -2.71
CA THR A 96 -7.05 -3.35 -2.91
C THR A 96 -6.98 -1.95 -2.33
N THR A 97 -7.94 -1.09 -2.68
CA THR A 97 -7.98 0.29 -2.20
C THR A 97 -8.12 0.36 -0.69
N THR A 98 -8.99 -0.48 -0.12
CA THR A 98 -9.19 -0.57 1.34
C THR A 98 -7.92 -1.06 2.04
N ALA A 99 -7.28 -2.12 1.54
CA ALA A 99 -6.04 -2.64 2.09
C ALA A 99 -4.92 -1.60 2.05
N THR A 100 -4.77 -0.87 0.94
CA THR A 100 -3.80 0.21 0.78
C THR A 100 -4.01 1.33 1.82
N VAL A 101 -5.26 1.77 2.00
CA VAL A 101 -5.61 2.84 2.95
C VAL A 101 -5.38 2.39 4.40
N LEU A 102 -5.74 1.15 4.73
CA LEU A 102 -5.51 0.60 6.06
C LEU A 102 -4.01 0.46 6.36
N ALA A 103 -3.24 -0.06 5.42
CA ALA A 103 -1.80 -0.22 5.58
C ALA A 103 -1.08 1.13 5.76
N ASP A 104 -1.42 2.14 4.95
CA ASP A 104 -0.91 3.51 5.10
C ASP A 104 -1.23 4.08 6.49
N SER A 105 -2.50 3.95 6.93
CA SER A 105 -2.93 4.46 8.24
C SER A 105 -2.23 3.76 9.40
N LEU A 106 -2.09 2.44 9.33
CA LEU A 106 -1.38 1.66 10.35
C LEU A 106 0.10 2.03 10.43
N LEU A 107 0.77 2.20 9.28
CA LEU A 107 2.18 2.59 9.24
C LEU A 107 2.41 4.00 9.78
N LYS A 108 1.53 4.95 9.48
CA LYS A 108 1.60 6.31 10.02
C LYS A 108 1.48 6.33 11.54
N LEU A 109 0.43 5.70 12.07
CA LEU A 109 0.21 5.59 13.51
C LEU A 109 1.36 4.85 14.21
N ALA A 110 1.82 3.73 13.64
CA ALA A 110 2.97 3.01 14.19
C ALA A 110 4.25 3.86 14.18
N SER A 111 4.45 4.66 13.14
CA SER A 111 5.62 5.55 13.03
C SER A 111 5.63 6.66 14.08
N GLU A 112 4.47 7.17 14.46
CA GLU A 112 4.33 8.16 15.54
C GLU A 112 4.62 7.55 16.92
N GLU A 113 4.21 6.30 17.13
CA GLU A 113 4.38 5.60 18.40
C GLU A 113 5.80 5.03 18.62
N ILE A 114 6.60 4.83 17.58
CA ILE A 114 7.96 4.26 17.67
C ILE A 114 8.89 5.09 18.59
N GLU A 115 8.65 6.38 18.72
CA GLU A 115 9.45 7.25 19.59
C GLU A 115 9.19 6.98 21.09
N ASN A 116 8.01 6.47 21.42
CA ASN A 116 7.55 6.29 22.79
C ASN A 116 7.39 4.82 23.21
N THR A 117 7.35 3.89 22.25
CA THR A 117 7.00 2.50 22.48
C THR A 117 7.93 1.56 21.72
N ASP A 118 8.26 0.42 22.31
CA ASP A 118 9.06 -0.60 21.64
C ASP A 118 8.35 -1.13 20.38
N VAL A 119 9.09 -1.26 19.29
CA VAL A 119 8.56 -1.72 17.99
C VAL A 119 7.88 -3.10 18.10
N ARG A 120 8.37 -3.96 18.99
CA ARG A 120 7.78 -5.28 19.23
C ARG A 120 6.39 -5.15 19.86
N ASP A 121 6.22 -4.22 20.79
CA ASP A 121 4.94 -4.00 21.44
C ASP A 121 3.92 -3.38 20.49
N ILE A 122 4.35 -2.44 19.64
CA ILE A 122 3.52 -1.90 18.55
C ILE A 122 3.06 -3.04 17.63
N LYS A 123 3.97 -3.90 17.17
CA LYS A 123 3.64 -5.05 16.34
C LYS A 123 2.63 -5.99 17.01
N ASN A 124 2.86 -6.33 18.27
CA ASN A 124 1.96 -7.21 19.03
C ASN A 124 0.58 -6.57 19.24
N GLY A 125 0.55 -5.25 19.47
CA GLY A 125 -0.68 -4.47 19.57
C GLY A 125 -1.50 -4.50 18.28
N ILE A 126 -0.85 -4.30 17.13
CA ILE A 126 -1.49 -4.37 15.81
C ILE A 126 -2.06 -5.79 15.57
N LEU A 127 -1.28 -6.84 15.83
CA LEU A 127 -1.74 -8.23 15.66
C LEU A 127 -2.94 -8.55 16.55
N SER A 128 -2.84 -8.25 17.84
CA SER A 128 -3.95 -8.48 18.79
C SER A 128 -5.19 -7.65 18.45
N GLY A 129 -5.01 -6.41 18.01
CA GLY A 129 -6.09 -5.53 17.56
C GLY A 129 -6.78 -6.10 16.32
N SER A 130 -6.02 -6.52 15.32
CA SER A 130 -6.56 -7.10 14.08
C SER A 130 -7.38 -8.35 14.33
N GLU A 131 -6.94 -9.25 15.22
CA GLU A 131 -7.71 -10.43 15.60
C GLU A 131 -9.08 -10.08 16.21
N LYS A 132 -9.12 -9.07 17.08
CA LYS A 132 -10.38 -8.60 17.69
C LYS A 132 -11.32 -8.01 16.64
N VAL A 133 -10.79 -7.22 15.72
CA VAL A 133 -11.56 -6.62 14.60
C VAL A 133 -12.11 -7.72 13.70
N ILE A 134 -11.30 -8.69 13.30
CA ILE A 134 -11.73 -9.82 12.46
C ILE A 134 -12.85 -10.62 13.14
N LYS A 135 -12.71 -10.94 14.43
CA LYS A 135 -13.76 -11.61 15.20
C LYS A 135 -15.06 -10.80 15.24
N HIS A 136 -14.95 -9.47 15.40
CA HIS A 136 -16.11 -8.59 15.39
C HIS A 136 -16.82 -8.57 14.04
N ILE A 137 -16.05 -8.40 12.94
CA ILE A 137 -16.59 -8.42 11.57
C ILE A 137 -17.26 -9.76 11.29
N SER A 138 -16.63 -10.90 11.61
CA SER A 138 -17.18 -12.24 11.40
C SER A 138 -18.51 -12.44 12.13
N LYS A 139 -18.64 -11.88 13.34
CA LYS A 139 -19.88 -11.98 14.13
C LYS A 139 -21.02 -11.15 13.55
N HIS A 140 -20.73 -10.05 12.87
CA HIS A 140 -21.74 -9.12 12.35
C HIS A 140 -21.93 -9.24 10.84
N SER A 141 -21.11 -10.05 10.15
CA SER A 141 -21.26 -10.31 8.73
C SER A 141 -22.56 -11.08 8.44
N LYS A 142 -23.20 -10.74 7.33
CA LYS A 142 -24.37 -11.47 6.81
C LYS A 142 -23.96 -12.20 5.54
N ALA A 143 -24.28 -13.49 5.48
CA ALA A 143 -24.03 -14.28 4.27
C ALA A 143 -24.91 -13.75 3.13
N VAL A 144 -24.28 -13.47 1.97
CA VAL A 144 -24.98 -13.10 0.74
C VAL A 144 -25.42 -14.37 0.04
N GLN A 145 -26.72 -14.53 -0.18
CA GLN A 145 -27.28 -15.65 -0.93
C GLN A 145 -27.62 -15.20 -2.35
N GLY A 146 -26.81 -15.64 -3.32
CA GLY A 146 -27.02 -15.37 -4.74
C GLY A 146 -26.51 -14.00 -5.22
N LEU A 147 -26.47 -13.83 -6.55
CA LEU A 147 -25.97 -12.63 -7.23
C LEU A 147 -26.89 -11.41 -7.11
N SER A 148 -28.14 -11.59 -6.66
CA SER A 148 -29.14 -10.50 -6.58
C SER A 148 -28.82 -9.39 -5.57
N LEU A 149 -27.86 -9.62 -4.65
CA LEU A 149 -27.42 -8.63 -3.67
C LEU A 149 -26.22 -7.78 -4.12
N ILE A 150 -25.66 -8.07 -5.30
CA ILE A 150 -24.58 -7.27 -5.89
C ILE A 150 -25.05 -5.85 -6.28
N HIS A 151 -26.37 -5.66 -6.40
CA HIS A 151 -26.99 -4.40 -6.83
C HIS A 151 -27.62 -3.56 -5.70
N ILE A 152 -27.33 -3.89 -4.47
CA ILE A 152 -27.83 -3.10 -3.32
C ILE A 152 -26.88 -1.96 -2.98
#